data_7934843199ca0b1545998385389c6d06
#
_entry.id   7934843199ca0b1545998385389c6d06
#
_cell.length_a   1.000
_cell.length_b   1.000
_cell.length_c   1.000
_cell.angle_alpha   90.00
_cell.angle_beta   90.00
_cell.angle_gamma   90.00
#
_symmetry.space_group_name_H-M   'P 1'
#
loop_
_entity.id
_entity.type
_entity.pdbx_description
1 polymer ?
#
loop_
_entity_poly.entity_id
_entity_poly.type
_entity_poly.pdbx_seq_one_letter_code
_entity_poly.pdbx_strand_id
1 'polypeptide(L)'
;RRLVGRSADAERLLAMVDGFSDRSVRAACLLCGFDAASRRGPARWRAGRVIDPGPATVYNVRRMVARTLRFMDRVGPVVWEGFTFDGGYTDRVTSGDGDLLTADGLWDLKVSRWPPNPTYTLQLLVYWRLGLHSTHPEYLRVRRLGLYNARSDTMWSVPVARIGADAVRAVERDVIGYADGL
;
A
#
# COMPACT_ATOMS: atom_id res chain seq x y z
N ARG A 1 4.76 24.53 -19.04
CA ARG A 1 6.25 24.67 -18.97
C ARG A 1 6.84 24.36 -17.58
N ARG A 2 6.18 24.64 -16.43
CA ARG A 2 6.70 24.34 -15.08
C ARG A 2 6.69 22.85 -14.67
N LEU A 3 5.88 22.01 -15.28
CA LEU A 3 5.78 20.57 -15.01
C LEU A 3 6.90 19.77 -15.69
N VAL A 4 7.35 20.18 -16.88
CA VAL A 4 8.38 19.46 -17.67
C VAL A 4 9.76 19.49 -16.98
N GLY A 5 10.16 20.63 -16.38
CA GLY A 5 11.44 20.71 -15.65
C GLY A 5 11.46 19.91 -14.34
N ARG A 6 10.28 19.57 -13.78
CA ARG A 6 10.14 18.77 -12.55
C ARG A 6 10.13 17.28 -12.82
N SER A 7 9.74 16.85 -14.02
CA SER A 7 9.88 15.47 -14.48
C SER A 7 11.36 15.07 -14.50
N ALA A 8 12.24 15.90 -15.03
CA ALA A 8 13.68 15.64 -15.05
C ALA A 8 14.30 15.54 -13.64
N ASP A 9 13.79 16.30 -12.66
CA ASP A 9 14.25 16.19 -11.28
C ASP A 9 13.80 14.87 -10.64
N ALA A 10 12.55 14.45 -10.87
CA ALA A 10 12.03 13.17 -10.41
C ALA A 10 12.79 12.01 -11.06
N GLU A 11 13.07 12.06 -12.36
CA GLU A 11 13.84 11.05 -13.08
C GLU A 11 15.27 10.93 -12.54
N ARG A 12 15.94 12.07 -12.26
CA ARG A 12 17.27 12.06 -11.63
C ARG A 12 17.24 11.41 -10.24
N LEU A 13 16.25 11.75 -9.42
CA LEU A 13 16.08 11.14 -8.10
C LEU A 13 15.81 9.66 -8.20
N LEU A 14 14.96 9.23 -9.15
CA LEU A 14 14.66 7.83 -9.37
C LEU A 14 15.92 7.04 -9.77
N ALA A 15 16.76 7.60 -10.64
CA ALA A 15 18.03 6.99 -11.02
C ALA A 15 19.04 6.90 -9.84
N MET A 16 18.83 7.64 -8.76
CA MET A 16 19.64 7.55 -7.54
C MET A 16 19.14 6.49 -6.55
N VAL A 17 17.94 5.91 -6.78
CA VAL A 17 17.38 4.84 -5.96
C VAL A 17 17.90 3.50 -6.51
N ASP A 18 19.11 3.12 -6.08
CA ASP A 18 19.87 1.98 -6.57
C ASP A 18 20.15 0.93 -5.47
N GLY A 19 19.53 1.08 -4.30
CA GLY A 19 19.72 0.16 -3.16
C GLY A 19 19.46 0.83 -1.81
N PHE A 20 20.26 0.45 -0.78
CA PHE A 20 20.05 0.87 0.62
C PHE A 20 21.09 1.86 1.14
N SER A 21 21.86 2.52 0.28
CA SER A 21 22.76 3.58 0.69
C SER A 21 21.96 4.78 1.25
N ASP A 22 22.60 5.60 2.09
CA ASP A 22 21.97 6.83 2.59
C ASP A 22 21.58 7.77 1.44
N ARG A 23 22.35 7.80 0.37
CA ARG A 23 22.05 8.54 -0.85
C ARG A 23 20.75 8.04 -1.50
N SER A 24 20.62 6.73 -1.65
CA SER A 24 19.43 6.10 -2.25
C SER A 24 18.18 6.36 -1.41
N VAL A 25 18.27 6.20 -0.09
CA VAL A 25 17.15 6.48 0.82
C VAL A 25 16.77 7.95 0.83
N ARG A 26 17.74 8.88 0.78
CA ARG A 26 17.46 10.31 0.64
C ARG A 26 16.71 10.60 -0.65
N ALA A 27 17.15 10.05 -1.77
CA ALA A 27 16.48 10.20 -3.06
C ALA A 27 15.04 9.69 -3.02
N ALA A 28 14.81 8.52 -2.45
CA ALA A 28 13.46 7.96 -2.26
C ALA A 28 12.56 8.87 -1.39
N CYS A 29 13.07 9.40 -0.29
CA CYS A 29 12.34 10.36 0.53
C CYS A 29 11.96 11.63 -0.22
N LEU A 30 12.87 12.15 -1.06
CA LEU A 30 12.59 13.32 -1.90
C LEU A 30 11.53 13.03 -2.96
N LEU A 31 11.51 11.80 -3.52
CA LEU A 31 10.50 11.34 -4.47
C LEU A 31 9.09 11.32 -3.87
N CYS A 32 8.93 11.03 -2.57
CA CYS A 32 7.62 11.09 -1.90
C CYS A 32 6.94 12.47 -2.04
N GLY A 33 7.71 13.55 -2.17
CA GLY A 33 7.17 14.88 -2.44
C GLY A 33 6.49 14.99 -3.80
N PHE A 34 7.02 14.30 -4.82
CA PHE A 34 6.43 14.27 -6.16
C PHE A 34 5.17 13.41 -6.20
N ASP A 35 5.16 12.26 -5.51
CA ASP A 35 3.98 11.41 -5.39
C ASP A 35 2.82 12.16 -4.71
N ALA A 36 3.09 12.87 -3.62
CA ALA A 36 2.10 13.69 -2.94
C ALA A 36 1.48 14.77 -3.84
N ALA A 37 2.27 15.33 -4.76
CA ALA A 37 1.79 16.30 -5.75
C ALA A 37 0.93 15.65 -6.83
N SER A 38 1.30 14.45 -7.27
CA SER A 38 0.55 13.68 -8.26
C SER A 38 -0.84 13.28 -7.73
N ARG A 39 -0.91 12.73 -6.52
CA ARG A 39 -2.16 12.24 -5.91
C ARG A 39 -3.11 13.36 -5.47
N ARG A 40 -2.61 14.53 -5.09
CA ARG A 40 -3.40 15.63 -4.48
C ARG A 40 -3.54 16.87 -5.38
N GLY A 41 -3.00 16.81 -6.60
CA GLY A 41 -3.01 17.88 -7.58
C GLY A 41 -1.93 18.96 -7.34
N PRO A 42 -1.55 19.69 -8.41
CA PRO A 42 -0.42 20.62 -8.39
C PRO A 42 -0.60 21.82 -7.45
N ALA A 43 -1.82 22.16 -7.03
CA ALA A 43 -2.10 23.25 -6.10
C ALA A 43 -1.58 22.96 -4.67
N ARG A 44 -1.37 21.71 -4.31
CA ARG A 44 -0.79 21.32 -3.02
C ARG A 44 0.73 21.12 -3.04
N TRP A 45 1.33 21.21 -4.20
CA TRP A 45 2.77 21.32 -4.31
C TRP A 45 3.23 22.68 -3.77
N ARG A 46 3.59 22.74 -2.52
CA ARG A 46 4.34 23.90 -1.99
C ARG A 46 5.78 23.77 -2.47
N ALA A 47 6.11 24.51 -3.53
CA ALA A 47 7.50 24.72 -3.93
C ALA A 47 8.29 25.22 -2.71
N GLY A 48 9.25 24.44 -2.22
CA GLY A 48 10.09 24.81 -1.08
C GLY A 48 10.04 23.86 0.12
N ARG A 49 9.12 22.91 0.18
CA ARG A 49 9.18 21.81 1.16
C ARG A 49 9.60 20.49 0.54
N VAL A 50 10.67 20.50 -0.22
CA VAL A 50 11.51 19.31 -0.36
C VAL A 50 12.22 19.16 0.99
N ILE A 51 11.64 18.38 1.87
CA ILE A 51 12.26 18.12 3.17
C ILE A 51 13.42 17.16 2.89
N ASP A 52 14.62 17.70 2.84
CA ASP A 52 15.81 16.86 2.85
C ASP A 52 15.81 16.07 4.17
N PRO A 53 15.70 14.72 4.12
CA PRO A 53 15.62 13.93 5.32
C PRO A 53 16.94 14.01 6.07
N GLY A 54 16.89 14.46 7.33
CA GLY A 54 18.05 14.42 8.22
C GLY A 54 18.53 12.99 8.48
N PRO A 55 19.76 12.81 9.03
CA PRO A 55 20.36 11.49 9.26
C PRO A 55 19.47 10.54 10.06
N ALA A 56 18.77 11.05 11.08
CA ALA A 56 17.84 10.26 11.89
C ALA A 56 16.66 9.73 11.06
N THR A 57 16.13 10.50 10.11
CA THR A 57 15.07 10.06 9.20
C THR A 57 15.57 8.96 8.29
N VAL A 58 16.75 9.15 7.67
CA VAL A 58 17.38 8.15 6.80
C VAL A 58 17.60 6.83 7.56
N TYR A 59 18.15 6.89 8.76
CA TYR A 59 18.35 5.72 9.62
C TYR A 59 17.03 5.00 9.92
N ASN A 60 15.98 5.73 10.29
CA ASN A 60 14.67 5.14 10.59
C ASN A 60 14.02 4.51 9.35
N VAL A 61 14.11 5.15 8.19
CA VAL A 61 13.60 4.58 6.94
C VAL A 61 14.34 3.28 6.61
N ARG A 62 15.66 3.26 6.70
CA ARG A 62 16.46 2.03 6.48
C ARG A 62 16.04 0.91 7.43
N ARG A 63 15.81 1.21 8.71
CA ARG A 63 15.31 0.22 9.66
C ARG A 63 13.94 -0.32 9.27
N MET A 64 13.01 0.55 8.86
CA MET A 64 11.68 0.14 8.44
C MET A 64 11.76 -0.75 7.19
N VAL A 65 12.57 -0.39 6.20
CA VAL A 65 12.76 -1.22 5.01
C VAL A 65 13.34 -2.59 5.36
N ALA A 66 14.39 -2.64 6.18
CA ALA A 66 14.98 -3.91 6.62
C ALA A 66 13.99 -4.81 7.38
N ARG A 67 13.07 -4.21 8.16
CA ARG A 67 11.99 -4.94 8.83
C ARG A 67 10.95 -5.45 7.85
N THR A 68 10.58 -4.63 6.85
CA THR A 68 9.63 -5.03 5.82
C THR A 68 10.17 -6.20 5.01
N LEU A 69 11.45 -6.19 4.63
CA LEU A 69 12.05 -7.32 3.91
C LEU A 69 12.00 -8.62 4.74
N ARG A 70 12.38 -8.56 6.02
CA ARG A 70 12.25 -9.74 6.90
C ARG A 70 10.81 -10.19 7.10
N PHE A 71 9.87 -9.25 7.10
CA PHE A 71 8.44 -9.57 7.11
C PHE A 71 8.04 -10.32 5.83
N MET A 72 8.45 -9.84 4.65
CA MET A 72 8.18 -10.49 3.37
C MET A 72 8.75 -11.92 3.34
N ASP A 73 9.99 -12.12 3.80
CA ASP A 73 10.60 -13.46 3.93
C ASP A 73 9.77 -14.39 4.83
N ARG A 74 9.18 -13.86 5.89
CA ARG A 74 8.39 -14.64 6.88
C ARG A 74 7.00 -15.02 6.37
N VAL A 75 6.34 -14.15 5.59
CA VAL A 75 4.95 -14.39 5.14
C VAL A 75 4.86 -15.17 3.83
N GLY A 76 5.99 -15.52 3.26
CA GLY A 76 6.10 -16.36 2.07
C GLY A 76 6.33 -15.60 0.77
N PRO A 77 6.36 -16.30 -0.35
CA PRO A 77 6.74 -15.67 -1.60
C PRO A 77 5.76 -14.57 -1.98
N VAL A 78 6.33 -13.43 -2.34
CA VAL A 78 5.58 -12.30 -2.90
C VAL A 78 5.13 -12.68 -4.30
N VAL A 79 3.84 -12.55 -4.55
CA VAL A 79 3.22 -12.82 -5.85
C VAL A 79 3.05 -11.53 -6.62
N TRP A 80 2.67 -10.43 -5.91
CA TRP A 80 2.44 -9.15 -6.55
C TRP A 80 2.62 -8.00 -5.56
N GLU A 81 3.35 -6.96 -5.97
CA GLU A 81 3.53 -5.69 -5.27
C GLU A 81 2.74 -4.60 -6.00
N GLY A 82 2.06 -3.72 -5.25
CA GLY A 82 1.27 -2.66 -5.86
C GLY A 82 0.12 -3.19 -6.71
N PHE A 83 -0.60 -4.18 -6.20
CA PHE A 83 -1.67 -4.85 -6.92
C PHE A 83 -2.92 -3.97 -7.11
N THR A 84 -3.65 -4.22 -8.20
CA THR A 84 -4.91 -3.56 -8.56
C THR A 84 -6.07 -4.57 -8.59
N PHE A 85 -7.27 -4.08 -8.89
CA PHE A 85 -8.51 -4.90 -8.85
C PHE A 85 -9.29 -4.78 -10.15
N ASP A 86 -8.59 -4.80 -11.29
CA ASP A 86 -9.21 -4.62 -12.60
C ASP A 86 -10.34 -5.62 -12.84
N GLY A 87 -11.52 -5.12 -13.20
CA GLY A 87 -12.77 -5.90 -13.31
C GLY A 87 -13.57 -6.00 -12.01
N GLY A 88 -12.97 -5.72 -10.84
CA GLY A 88 -13.65 -5.74 -9.55
C GLY A 88 -14.14 -4.37 -9.06
N TYR A 89 -13.80 -3.28 -9.75
CA TYR A 89 -14.25 -1.95 -9.37
C TYR A 89 -15.73 -1.73 -9.63
N THR A 90 -16.34 -0.78 -8.92
CA THR A 90 -17.75 -0.39 -9.03
C THR A 90 -17.85 1.13 -9.15
N ASP A 91 -19.08 1.63 -9.34
CA ASP A 91 -19.33 3.08 -9.33
C ASP A 91 -19.06 3.74 -7.97
N ARG A 92 -19.04 2.95 -6.87
CA ARG A 92 -18.72 3.43 -5.51
C ARG A 92 -17.24 3.36 -5.19
N VAL A 93 -16.56 2.34 -5.69
CA VAL A 93 -15.11 2.14 -5.50
C VAL A 93 -14.46 2.04 -6.87
N THR A 94 -14.09 3.19 -7.41
CA THR A 94 -13.62 3.33 -8.80
C THR A 94 -12.12 3.11 -8.98
N SER A 95 -11.37 3.04 -7.89
CA SER A 95 -9.92 2.83 -7.91
C SER A 95 -9.42 2.32 -6.56
N GLY A 96 -8.28 1.69 -6.57
CA GLY A 96 -7.56 1.25 -5.38
C GLY A 96 -6.31 0.52 -5.79
N ASP A 97 -5.30 0.61 -4.95
CA ASP A 97 -4.06 -0.13 -5.06
C ASP A 97 -3.71 -0.72 -3.70
N GLY A 98 -3.26 -1.96 -3.68
CA GLY A 98 -2.80 -2.62 -2.47
C GLY A 98 -1.29 -2.76 -2.44
N ASP A 99 -0.73 -3.05 -1.28
CA ASP A 99 0.72 -3.06 -1.10
C ASP A 99 1.36 -4.39 -1.49
N LEU A 100 0.88 -5.51 -0.92
CA LEU A 100 1.57 -6.79 -1.05
C LEU A 100 0.59 -7.97 -1.08
N LEU A 101 0.68 -8.78 -2.13
CA LEU A 101 0.02 -10.06 -2.25
C LEU A 101 1.07 -11.18 -2.16
N THR A 102 0.84 -12.14 -1.27
CA THR A 102 1.67 -13.34 -1.14
C THR A 102 0.89 -14.57 -1.59
N ALA A 103 1.50 -15.75 -1.57
CA ALA A 103 0.87 -16.97 -2.03
C ALA A 103 -0.49 -17.27 -1.36
N ASP A 104 -0.68 -16.85 -0.09
CA ASP A 104 -1.91 -17.09 0.67
C ASP A 104 -2.44 -15.86 1.43
N GLY A 105 -1.81 -14.70 1.28
CA GLY A 105 -2.12 -13.51 2.09
C GLY A 105 -2.21 -12.22 1.31
N LEU A 106 -3.17 -11.38 1.69
CA LEU A 106 -3.28 -9.99 1.26
C LEU A 106 -2.86 -9.11 2.43
N TRP A 107 -1.85 -8.27 2.20
CA TRP A 107 -1.19 -7.49 3.23
C TRP A 107 -1.18 -6.01 2.88
N ASP A 108 -1.45 -5.18 3.87
CA ASP A 108 -1.33 -3.74 3.77
C ASP A 108 -0.24 -3.23 4.72
N LEU A 109 0.69 -2.45 4.19
CA LEU A 109 1.86 -1.97 4.91
C LEU A 109 1.57 -0.60 5.54
N LYS A 110 1.80 -0.49 6.82
CA LYS A 110 1.55 0.74 7.56
C LYS A 110 2.81 1.29 8.21
N VAL A 111 2.84 2.60 8.35
CA VAL A 111 3.85 3.31 9.15
C VAL A 111 3.10 4.18 10.15
N SER A 112 2.59 3.56 11.21
CA SER A 112 1.74 4.22 12.22
C SER A 112 2.37 4.18 13.60
N ARG A 113 2.08 5.20 14.41
CA ARG A 113 2.35 5.19 15.85
C ARG A 113 1.32 4.37 16.62
N TRP A 114 0.16 4.17 16.01
CA TRP A 114 -1.02 3.63 16.66
C TRP A 114 -1.28 2.22 16.16
N PRO A 115 -1.94 1.38 16.98
CA PRO A 115 -2.41 0.08 16.54
C PRO A 115 -3.41 0.21 15.39
N PRO A 116 -3.78 -0.91 14.73
CA PRO A 116 -4.81 -0.92 13.71
C PRO A 116 -6.13 -0.30 14.21
N ASN A 117 -6.79 0.38 13.31
CA ASN A 117 -8.11 0.94 13.54
C ASN A 117 -9.14 0.32 12.57
N PRO A 118 -10.44 0.54 12.78
CA PRO A 118 -11.49 -0.02 11.92
C PRO A 118 -11.36 0.33 10.44
N THR A 119 -10.81 1.52 10.11
CA THR A 119 -10.61 1.91 8.71
C THR A 119 -9.61 1.01 8.00
N TYR A 120 -8.53 0.60 8.67
CA TYR A 120 -7.52 -0.29 8.08
C TYR A 120 -8.08 -1.70 7.87
N THR A 121 -8.87 -2.20 8.81
CA THR A 121 -9.48 -3.53 8.67
C THR A 121 -10.58 -3.54 7.60
N LEU A 122 -11.36 -2.46 7.50
CA LEU A 122 -12.32 -2.28 6.42
C LEU A 122 -11.64 -2.22 5.05
N GLN A 123 -10.52 -1.48 4.93
CA GLN A 123 -9.74 -1.42 3.70
C GLN A 123 -9.31 -2.80 3.23
N LEU A 124 -8.77 -3.64 4.14
CA LEU A 124 -8.38 -5.02 3.80
C LEU A 124 -9.55 -5.86 3.32
N LEU A 125 -10.70 -5.73 3.96
CA LEU A 125 -11.90 -6.48 3.59
C LEU A 125 -12.42 -6.04 2.21
N VAL A 126 -12.45 -4.73 1.95
CA VAL A 126 -12.80 -4.17 0.64
C VAL A 126 -11.83 -4.68 -0.44
N TYR A 127 -10.53 -4.60 -0.20
CA TYR A 127 -9.51 -5.04 -1.15
C TYR A 127 -9.62 -6.54 -1.47
N TRP A 128 -9.84 -7.37 -0.46
CA TRP A 128 -10.06 -8.79 -0.68
C TRP A 128 -11.30 -9.05 -1.54
N ARG A 129 -12.43 -8.37 -1.26
CA ARG A 129 -13.66 -8.57 -2.04
C ARG A 129 -13.53 -8.03 -3.45
N LEU A 130 -12.93 -6.85 -3.66
CA LEU A 130 -12.62 -6.35 -5.00
C LEU A 130 -11.73 -7.34 -5.78
N GLY A 131 -10.73 -7.90 -5.11
CA GLY A 131 -9.84 -8.90 -5.70
C GLY A 131 -10.57 -10.16 -6.17
N LEU A 132 -11.48 -10.69 -5.36
CA LEU A 132 -12.28 -11.87 -5.73
C LEU A 132 -13.22 -11.63 -6.92
N HIS A 133 -13.63 -10.38 -7.15
CA HIS A 133 -14.43 -9.97 -8.31
C HIS A 133 -13.59 -9.48 -9.49
N SER A 134 -12.26 -9.40 -9.32
CA SER A 134 -11.34 -8.96 -10.37
C SER A 134 -11.06 -10.06 -11.39
N THR A 135 -10.40 -9.67 -12.48
CA THR A 135 -9.93 -10.61 -13.51
C THR A 135 -8.68 -11.40 -13.09
N HIS A 136 -8.15 -11.15 -11.89
CA HIS A 136 -6.89 -11.70 -11.40
C HIS A 136 -7.12 -12.93 -10.53
N PRO A 137 -6.74 -14.15 -10.99
CA PRO A 137 -7.00 -15.40 -10.28
C PRO A 137 -6.19 -15.58 -8.99
N GLU A 138 -5.15 -14.77 -8.79
CA GLU A 138 -4.28 -14.80 -7.62
C GLU A 138 -5.08 -14.60 -6.33
N TYR A 139 -6.11 -13.77 -6.35
CA TYR A 139 -6.96 -13.49 -5.19
C TYR A 139 -7.75 -14.71 -4.68
N LEU A 140 -8.02 -15.70 -5.52
CA LEU A 140 -8.70 -16.94 -5.13
C LEU A 140 -7.88 -17.76 -4.12
N ARG A 141 -6.58 -17.51 -4.04
CA ARG A 141 -5.68 -18.21 -3.11
C ARG A 141 -5.56 -17.51 -1.76
N VAL A 142 -6.08 -16.30 -1.61
CA VAL A 142 -6.02 -15.56 -0.34
C VAL A 142 -6.76 -16.31 0.75
N ARG A 143 -6.05 -16.61 1.84
CA ARG A 143 -6.55 -17.30 3.03
C ARG A 143 -6.45 -16.44 4.29
N ARG A 144 -5.70 -15.34 4.23
CA ARG A 144 -5.54 -14.40 5.33
C ARG A 144 -5.49 -12.97 4.85
N LEU A 145 -6.01 -12.07 5.68
CA LEU A 145 -5.85 -10.62 5.53
C LEU A 145 -4.96 -10.12 6.64
N GLY A 146 -4.03 -9.22 6.34
CA GLY A 146 -3.09 -8.75 7.34
C GLY A 146 -2.60 -7.33 7.17
N LEU A 147 -2.16 -6.78 8.29
CA LEU A 147 -1.49 -5.50 8.41
C LEU A 147 -0.09 -5.73 8.92
N TYR A 148 0.87 -5.07 8.34
CA TYR A 148 2.21 -4.99 8.88
C TYR A 148 2.62 -3.55 9.10
N ASN A 149 3.03 -3.24 10.33
CA ASN A 149 3.52 -1.91 10.67
C ASN A 149 5.05 -1.92 10.79
N ALA A 150 5.73 -1.42 9.76
CA ALA A 150 7.19 -1.36 9.71
C ALA A 150 7.81 -0.50 10.82
N ARG A 151 7.06 0.51 11.33
CA ARG A 151 7.53 1.38 12.39
C ARG A 151 7.72 0.63 13.72
N SER A 152 6.74 -0.19 14.11
CA SER A 152 6.76 -0.98 15.36
C SER A 152 7.26 -2.40 15.18
N ASP A 153 7.47 -2.86 13.93
CA ASP A 153 7.78 -4.25 13.58
C ASP A 153 6.70 -5.22 14.06
N THR A 154 5.44 -4.85 13.86
CA THR A 154 4.29 -5.59 14.36
C THR A 154 3.39 -6.05 13.23
N MET A 155 2.93 -7.28 13.30
CA MET A 155 2.02 -7.90 12.35
C MET A 155 0.71 -8.29 13.03
N TRP A 156 -0.40 -8.02 12.37
CA TRP A 156 -1.74 -8.51 12.71
C TRP A 156 -2.32 -9.21 11.49
N SER A 157 -2.94 -10.36 11.70
CA SER A 157 -3.63 -11.04 10.61
C SER A 157 -4.83 -11.83 11.10
N VAL A 158 -5.78 -12.04 10.20
CA VAL A 158 -6.97 -12.84 10.42
C VAL A 158 -7.16 -13.82 9.25
N PRO A 159 -7.42 -15.10 9.49
CA PRO A 159 -7.86 -16.02 8.46
C PRO A 159 -9.20 -15.55 7.87
N VAL A 160 -9.36 -15.54 6.54
CA VAL A 160 -10.61 -15.13 5.89
C VAL A 160 -11.80 -15.98 6.34
N ALA A 161 -11.57 -17.25 6.67
CA ALA A 161 -12.60 -18.18 7.19
C ALA A 161 -13.17 -17.76 8.57
N ARG A 162 -12.51 -16.84 9.28
CA ARG A 162 -12.98 -16.31 10.57
C ARG A 162 -13.74 -14.99 10.44
N ILE A 163 -13.83 -14.45 9.23
CA ILE A 163 -14.60 -13.23 8.97
C ILE A 163 -16.06 -13.63 8.82
N GLY A 164 -16.93 -13.02 9.62
CA GLY A 164 -18.36 -13.34 9.60
C GLY A 164 -18.99 -13.02 8.24
N ALA A 165 -19.79 -13.94 7.72
CA ALA A 165 -20.45 -13.79 6.42
C ALA A 165 -21.34 -12.53 6.36
N ASP A 166 -21.98 -12.15 7.48
CA ASP A 166 -22.79 -10.93 7.53
C ASP A 166 -21.95 -9.67 7.33
N ALA A 167 -20.74 -9.62 7.92
CA ALA A 167 -19.81 -8.49 7.72
C ALA A 167 -19.35 -8.40 6.26
N VAL A 168 -19.07 -9.55 5.63
CA VAL A 168 -18.71 -9.61 4.21
C VAL A 168 -19.85 -9.06 3.36
N ARG A 169 -21.07 -9.59 3.52
CA ARG A 169 -22.26 -9.13 2.78
C ARG A 169 -22.55 -7.64 2.98
N ALA A 170 -22.43 -7.16 4.21
CA ALA A 170 -22.62 -5.73 4.50
C ALA A 170 -21.59 -4.86 3.76
N VAL A 171 -20.32 -5.24 3.74
CA VAL A 171 -19.29 -4.50 3.03
C VAL A 171 -19.52 -4.54 1.52
N GLU A 172 -19.87 -5.67 0.96
CA GLU A 172 -20.18 -5.80 -0.47
C GLU A 172 -21.33 -4.90 -0.90
N ARG A 173 -22.45 -4.96 -0.17
CA ARG A 173 -23.65 -4.20 -0.49
C ARG A 173 -23.49 -2.71 -0.19
N ASP A 174 -23.05 -2.38 1.03
CA ASP A 174 -23.15 -1.02 1.57
C ASP A 174 -21.93 -0.15 1.24
N VAL A 175 -20.76 -0.76 1.09
CA VAL A 175 -19.50 -0.06 0.81
C VAL A 175 -19.09 -0.19 -0.66
N ILE A 176 -19.01 -1.40 -1.17
CA ILE A 176 -18.53 -1.65 -2.53
C ILE A 176 -19.65 -1.42 -3.54
N GLY A 177 -20.88 -1.82 -3.22
CA GLY A 177 -22.04 -1.66 -4.09
C GLY A 177 -22.23 -2.82 -5.06
N TYR A 178 -21.80 -4.03 -4.68
CA TYR A 178 -22.18 -5.23 -5.41
C TYR A 178 -23.65 -5.54 -5.14
N ALA A 179 -24.40 -5.83 -6.22
CA ALA A 179 -25.75 -6.36 -6.11
C ALA A 179 -25.63 -7.84 -5.70
N ASP A 180 -26.32 -8.22 -4.64
CA ASP A 180 -26.41 -9.55 -4.02
C ASP A 180 -25.24 -10.51 -4.27
N GLY A 181 -24.58 -10.88 -3.17
CA GLY A 181 -23.28 -11.54 -3.16
C GLY A 181 -23.17 -12.82 -3.98
N LEU A 182 -21.90 -13.14 -4.32
CA LEU A 182 -21.46 -14.46 -4.75
C LEU A 182 -21.74 -15.53 -3.67
#